data_02c442331f3eeb1ff238c8eebeb3cf12
#
_entry.id   02c442331f3eeb1ff238c8eebeb3cf12
#
_cell.length_a   1.000
_cell.length_b   1.000
_cell.length_c   1.000
_cell.angle_alpha   90.00
_cell.angle_beta   90.00
_cell.angle_gamma   90.00
#
_symmetry.space_group_name_H-M   'P 1'
#
loop_
_entity.id
_entity.type
_entity.pdbx_description
1 polymer ?
#
loop_
_entity_poly.entity_id
_entity_poly.type
_entity_poly.pdbx_seq_one_letter_code
_entity_poly.pdbx_strand_id
1 'polypeptide(L)'
;MRRALAGLTLALAALAPVEARQITAEELASLPPADVVIVGEVHDNPVHHVNQATVIAALRPRALVFEMLTDAQARRLTPELVDTPEPLDALLGWSAAGWPDIRIYLPVFRAGRGLPVFGGAVPREAARRAVREGAAAVLGDSAALFGLDEPLAAEEQALREAEQAEAHCNALPEDLLPGMVAAQRLRDAALARAVIAAMTETGGPVVVITGNGHARRDRGVPLMLARAAPELTVLSIGQLEAPPEEGETPPFDLWLVTPPHPRPDPCEELRRRQ
;
A
#
# COMPACT_ATOMS: atom_id res chain seq x y z
N MET A 1 -34.11 32.51 40.05
CA MET A 1 -33.95 31.19 39.40
C MET A 1 -32.67 31.23 38.58
N ARG A 2 -31.60 30.64 39.10
CA ARG A 2 -30.28 30.55 38.39
C ARG A 2 -30.22 29.22 37.66
N ARG A 3 -30.13 29.24 36.31
CA ARG A 3 -29.93 28.05 35.50
C ARG A 3 -28.41 27.77 35.46
N ALA A 4 -28.01 26.63 36.00
CA ALA A 4 -26.66 26.11 35.84
C ALA A 4 -26.53 25.48 34.44
N LEU A 5 -25.63 26.01 33.61
CA LEU A 5 -25.18 25.36 32.37
C LEU A 5 -24.12 24.31 32.76
N ALA A 6 -24.47 23.05 32.60
CA ALA A 6 -23.50 21.97 32.68
C ALA A 6 -22.71 21.91 31.32
N GLY A 7 -21.46 22.31 31.37
CA GLY A 7 -20.54 22.16 30.24
C GLY A 7 -20.14 20.70 30.10
N LEU A 8 -20.47 20.09 28.96
CA LEU A 8 -20.04 18.77 28.58
C LEU A 8 -18.59 18.87 28.00
N THR A 9 -17.60 18.56 28.82
CA THR A 9 -16.21 18.45 28.39
C THR A 9 -16.03 17.11 27.63
N LEU A 10 -15.93 17.19 26.32
CA LEU A 10 -15.54 16.06 25.48
C LEU A 10 -14.03 15.82 25.70
N ALA A 11 -13.70 14.76 26.41
CA ALA A 11 -12.29 14.32 26.53
C ALA A 11 -11.86 13.70 25.19
N LEU A 12 -11.03 14.40 24.42
CA LEU A 12 -10.28 13.79 23.32
C LEU A 12 -9.28 12.81 23.95
N ALA A 13 -9.55 11.52 23.86
CA ALA A 13 -8.55 10.50 24.14
C ALA A 13 -7.49 10.58 23.03
N ALA A 14 -6.31 11.12 23.34
CA ALA A 14 -5.16 11.02 22.46
C ALA A 14 -4.80 9.53 22.34
N LEU A 15 -4.96 8.96 21.14
CA LEU A 15 -4.47 7.63 20.83
C LEU A 15 -2.94 7.68 20.98
N ALA A 16 -2.40 6.87 21.91
CA ALA A 16 -0.95 6.71 22.02
C ALA A 16 -0.42 6.13 20.69
N PRO A 17 0.75 6.57 20.22
CA PRO A 17 1.37 5.98 19.04
C PRO A 17 1.51 4.48 19.25
N VAL A 18 1.11 3.68 18.26
CA VAL A 18 1.30 2.23 18.28
C VAL A 18 2.81 1.99 18.23
N GLU A 19 3.34 1.38 19.29
CA GLU A 19 4.73 0.96 19.29
C GLU A 19 4.92 -0.16 18.26
N ALA A 20 5.93 -0.01 17.39
CA ALA A 20 6.22 -0.99 16.36
C ALA A 20 6.46 -2.37 16.98
N ARG A 21 5.68 -3.39 16.62
CA ARG A 21 5.80 -4.72 17.20
C ARG A 21 5.46 -5.84 16.24
N GLN A 22 6.07 -6.99 16.48
CA GLN A 22 5.69 -8.24 15.81
C GLN A 22 4.34 -8.75 16.36
N ILE A 23 3.51 -9.28 15.45
CA ILE A 23 2.25 -9.93 15.75
C ILE A 23 2.20 -11.33 15.15
N THR A 24 1.23 -12.13 15.60
CA THR A 24 0.88 -13.41 14.98
C THR A 24 -0.23 -13.24 13.94
N ALA A 25 -0.46 -14.27 13.11
CA ALA A 25 -1.55 -14.23 12.13
C ALA A 25 -2.94 -14.19 12.80
N GLU A 26 -3.09 -14.78 13.97
CA GLU A 26 -4.32 -14.77 14.76
C GLU A 26 -4.68 -13.35 15.25
N GLU A 27 -3.68 -12.53 15.57
CA GLU A 27 -3.89 -11.15 16.00
C GLU A 27 -4.45 -10.25 14.89
N LEU A 28 -4.33 -10.65 13.61
CA LEU A 28 -4.95 -9.94 12.49
C LEU A 28 -6.49 -9.86 12.60
N ALA A 29 -7.10 -10.77 13.35
CA ALA A 29 -8.54 -10.75 13.61
C ALA A 29 -8.96 -9.73 14.69
N SER A 30 -8.02 -9.07 15.38
CA SER A 30 -8.29 -8.16 16.50
C SER A 30 -7.37 -6.94 16.52
N LEU A 31 -7.25 -6.28 15.38
CA LEU A 31 -6.44 -5.08 15.21
C LEU A 31 -7.01 -3.88 15.98
N PRO A 32 -6.15 -2.95 16.42
CA PRO A 32 -6.63 -1.69 16.97
C PRO A 32 -7.43 -0.90 15.92
N PRO A 33 -8.41 -0.08 16.33
CA PRO A 33 -9.19 0.73 15.41
C PRO A 33 -8.31 1.76 14.71
N ALA A 34 -8.52 1.93 13.40
CA ALA A 34 -7.89 2.96 12.59
C ALA A 34 -8.82 3.33 11.43
N ASP A 35 -8.70 4.55 10.91
CA ASP A 35 -9.46 5.02 9.75
C ASP A 35 -8.96 4.32 8.47
N VAL A 36 -7.65 4.08 8.40
CA VAL A 36 -6.97 3.43 7.28
C VAL A 36 -6.07 2.31 7.79
N VAL A 37 -6.25 1.10 7.29
CA VAL A 37 -5.36 -0.03 7.56
C VAL A 37 -4.67 -0.45 6.27
N ILE A 38 -3.35 -0.30 6.23
CA ILE A 38 -2.53 -0.65 5.08
C ILE A 38 -1.89 -2.01 5.34
N VAL A 39 -2.21 -2.99 4.49
CA VAL A 39 -1.71 -4.36 4.66
C VAL A 39 -0.75 -4.68 3.53
N GLY A 40 0.53 -4.68 3.89
CA GLY A 40 1.64 -4.99 2.98
C GLY A 40 1.66 -6.45 2.56
N GLU A 41 2.36 -6.71 1.44
CA GLU A 41 2.53 -8.06 0.91
C GLU A 41 3.86 -8.21 0.16
N VAL A 42 4.28 -9.44 -0.04
CA VAL A 42 5.09 -9.87 -1.19
C VAL A 42 4.08 -10.41 -2.19
N HIS A 43 3.98 -9.78 -3.35
CA HIS A 43 2.86 -9.95 -4.30
C HIS A 43 2.55 -11.39 -4.71
N ASP A 44 3.54 -12.26 -4.75
CA ASP A 44 3.37 -13.66 -5.15
C ASP A 44 3.22 -14.64 -3.96
N ASN A 45 3.18 -14.14 -2.72
CA ASN A 45 3.00 -15.01 -1.56
C ASN A 45 1.51 -15.19 -1.21
N PRO A 46 0.91 -16.37 -1.46
CA PRO A 46 -0.52 -16.60 -1.23
C PRO A 46 -0.94 -16.50 0.25
N VAL A 47 0.00 -16.71 1.20
CA VAL A 47 -0.29 -16.57 2.63
C VAL A 47 -0.60 -15.12 2.98
N HIS A 48 0.09 -14.17 2.34
CA HIS A 48 -0.16 -12.74 2.55
C HIS A 48 -1.58 -12.35 2.17
N HIS A 49 -2.13 -12.92 1.10
CA HIS A 49 -3.48 -12.62 0.65
C HIS A 49 -4.56 -13.26 1.52
N VAL A 50 -4.27 -14.42 2.14
CA VAL A 50 -5.15 -15.01 3.17
C VAL A 50 -5.18 -14.12 4.41
N ASN A 51 -4.05 -13.61 4.83
CA ASN A 51 -3.94 -12.66 5.95
C ASN A 51 -4.69 -11.34 5.66
N GLN A 52 -4.54 -10.78 4.46
CA GLN A 52 -5.30 -9.62 4.02
C GLN A 52 -6.81 -9.86 4.04
N ALA A 53 -7.25 -11.04 3.59
CA ALA A 53 -8.65 -11.43 3.66
C ALA A 53 -9.16 -11.53 5.11
N THR A 54 -8.32 -12.01 6.03
CA THR A 54 -8.62 -12.06 7.47
C THR A 54 -8.83 -10.65 8.02
N VAL A 55 -7.94 -9.70 7.69
CA VAL A 55 -8.06 -8.30 8.09
C VAL A 55 -9.37 -7.69 7.57
N ILE A 56 -9.69 -7.90 6.28
CA ILE A 56 -10.93 -7.39 5.68
C ILE A 56 -12.16 -7.95 6.40
N ALA A 57 -12.18 -9.26 6.66
CA ALA A 57 -13.30 -9.92 7.32
C ALA A 57 -13.50 -9.44 8.77
N ALA A 58 -12.41 -9.18 9.49
CA ALA A 58 -12.44 -8.71 10.87
C ALA A 58 -12.85 -7.25 10.99
N LEU A 59 -12.24 -6.37 10.18
CA LEU A 59 -12.47 -4.91 10.24
C LEU A 59 -13.79 -4.50 9.61
N ARG A 60 -14.32 -5.28 8.64
CA ARG A 60 -15.51 -4.92 7.86
C ARG A 60 -15.42 -3.50 7.31
N PRO A 61 -14.41 -3.20 6.50
CA PRO A 61 -14.18 -1.85 6.00
C PRO A 61 -15.34 -1.39 5.11
N ARG A 62 -15.40 -0.10 4.84
CA ARG A 62 -16.38 0.48 3.92
C ARG A 62 -15.86 0.57 2.48
N ALA A 63 -14.57 0.45 2.29
CA ALA A 63 -13.95 0.40 0.96
C ALA A 63 -12.60 -0.33 1.00
N LEU A 64 -12.18 -0.80 -0.17
CA LEU A 64 -10.85 -1.32 -0.43
C LEU A 64 -10.11 -0.42 -1.42
N VAL A 65 -8.81 -0.28 -1.22
CA VAL A 65 -7.90 0.36 -2.19
C VAL A 65 -6.87 -0.66 -2.62
N PHE A 66 -6.68 -0.82 -3.94
CA PHE A 66 -5.70 -1.75 -4.50
C PHE A 66 -4.59 -1.00 -5.25
N GLU A 67 -3.34 -1.32 -4.93
CA GLU A 67 -2.18 -0.89 -5.71
C GLU A 67 -2.25 -1.37 -7.16
N MET A 68 -2.69 -2.60 -7.37
CA MET A 68 -2.66 -3.30 -8.63
C MET A 68 -3.70 -2.83 -9.64
N LEU A 69 -4.68 -2.05 -9.22
CA LEU A 69 -5.79 -1.60 -10.05
C LEU A 69 -5.74 -0.10 -10.32
N THR A 70 -5.97 0.28 -11.55
CA THR A 70 -6.34 1.67 -11.86
C THR A 70 -7.79 1.92 -11.41
N ASP A 71 -8.14 3.18 -11.19
CA ASP A 71 -9.51 3.57 -10.84
C ASP A 71 -10.54 3.05 -11.87
N ALA A 72 -10.21 3.10 -13.16
CA ALA A 72 -11.07 2.58 -14.22
C ALA A 72 -11.28 1.04 -14.15
N GLN A 73 -10.26 0.28 -13.72
CA GLN A 73 -10.37 -1.16 -13.50
C GLN A 73 -11.18 -1.46 -12.25
N ALA A 74 -10.91 -0.75 -11.16
CA ALA A 74 -11.61 -0.92 -9.88
C ALA A 74 -13.13 -0.73 -10.03
N ARG A 75 -13.57 0.30 -10.78
CA ARG A 75 -15.00 0.57 -11.05
C ARG A 75 -15.73 -0.52 -11.85
N ARG A 76 -14.99 -1.42 -12.50
CA ARG A 76 -15.57 -2.52 -13.30
C ARG A 76 -15.79 -3.79 -12.48
N LEU A 77 -15.26 -3.85 -11.25
CA LEU A 77 -15.45 -5.01 -10.38
C LEU A 77 -16.92 -5.13 -9.99
N THR A 78 -17.46 -6.36 -10.15
CA THR A 78 -18.80 -6.71 -9.67
C THR A 78 -18.74 -7.93 -8.74
N PRO A 79 -19.70 -8.08 -7.82
CA PRO A 79 -19.70 -9.18 -6.85
C PRO A 79 -19.66 -10.58 -7.48
N GLU A 80 -20.16 -10.74 -8.71
CA GLU A 80 -20.26 -12.02 -9.43
C GLU A 80 -18.89 -12.49 -9.94
N LEU A 81 -17.98 -11.55 -10.23
CA LEU A 81 -16.70 -11.86 -10.84
C LEU A 81 -15.67 -12.42 -9.87
N VAL A 82 -15.83 -12.18 -8.56
CA VAL A 82 -14.81 -12.55 -7.57
C VAL A 82 -14.61 -14.05 -7.37
N ASP A 83 -15.49 -14.89 -7.95
CA ASP A 83 -15.36 -16.36 -7.93
C ASP A 83 -14.92 -16.94 -9.27
N THR A 84 -14.74 -16.11 -10.29
CA THR A 84 -14.44 -16.52 -11.66
C THR A 84 -13.08 -15.97 -12.08
N PRO A 85 -11.97 -16.67 -11.79
CA PRO A 85 -10.61 -16.12 -11.95
C PRO A 85 -10.29 -15.73 -13.40
N GLU A 86 -10.67 -16.50 -14.40
CA GLU A 86 -10.37 -16.20 -15.81
C GLU A 86 -11.12 -14.94 -16.31
N PRO A 87 -12.45 -14.79 -16.09
CA PRO A 87 -13.14 -13.54 -16.41
C PRO A 87 -12.65 -12.34 -15.61
N LEU A 88 -12.28 -12.54 -14.35
CA LEU A 88 -11.73 -11.48 -13.49
C LEU A 88 -10.35 -11.00 -14.00
N ASP A 89 -9.46 -11.93 -14.34
CA ASP A 89 -8.15 -11.62 -14.94
C ASP A 89 -8.32 -10.82 -16.24
N ALA A 90 -9.16 -11.31 -17.15
CA ALA A 90 -9.41 -10.66 -18.43
C ALA A 90 -10.00 -9.25 -18.26
N LEU A 91 -10.97 -9.07 -17.31
CA LEU A 91 -11.57 -7.78 -17.02
C LEU A 91 -10.55 -6.76 -16.53
N LEU A 92 -9.66 -7.20 -15.62
CA LEU A 92 -8.68 -6.34 -14.98
C LEU A 92 -7.39 -6.20 -15.81
N GLY A 93 -7.19 -7.05 -16.83
CA GLY A 93 -5.91 -7.14 -17.55
C GLY A 93 -4.76 -7.51 -16.62
N TRP A 94 -5.05 -8.32 -15.61
CA TRP A 94 -4.18 -8.60 -14.48
C TRP A 94 -2.87 -9.26 -14.89
N SER A 95 -2.95 -10.42 -15.55
CA SER A 95 -1.77 -11.13 -16.09
C SER A 95 -1.02 -10.31 -17.14
N ALA A 96 -1.74 -9.54 -17.98
CA ALA A 96 -1.12 -8.66 -18.98
C ALA A 96 -0.35 -7.49 -18.33
N ALA A 97 -0.74 -7.07 -17.12
CA ALA A 97 -0.01 -6.10 -16.32
C ALA A 97 1.25 -6.68 -15.66
N GLY A 98 1.41 -8.01 -15.65
CA GLY A 98 2.54 -8.71 -15.06
C GLY A 98 2.38 -9.06 -13.58
N TRP A 99 1.15 -8.99 -13.04
CA TRP A 99 0.86 -9.42 -11.69
C TRP A 99 0.87 -10.96 -11.57
N PRO A 100 1.12 -11.51 -10.36
CA PRO A 100 1.05 -12.94 -10.11
C PRO A 100 -0.32 -13.55 -10.44
N ASP A 101 -0.45 -14.88 -10.45
CA ASP A 101 -1.72 -15.56 -10.72
C ASP A 101 -2.85 -14.96 -9.88
N ILE A 102 -3.89 -14.47 -10.52
CA ILE A 102 -5.03 -13.81 -9.84
C ILE A 102 -5.72 -14.74 -8.83
N ARG A 103 -5.56 -16.07 -8.98
CA ARG A 103 -6.15 -17.06 -8.09
C ARG A 103 -5.67 -16.90 -6.66
N ILE A 104 -4.43 -16.47 -6.43
CA ILE A 104 -3.92 -16.25 -5.09
C ILE A 104 -4.55 -15.03 -4.41
N TYR A 105 -5.09 -14.07 -5.18
CA TYR A 105 -5.82 -12.90 -4.68
C TYR A 105 -7.33 -13.14 -4.48
N LEU A 106 -7.88 -14.28 -4.91
CA LEU A 106 -9.31 -14.56 -4.73
C LEU A 106 -9.78 -14.47 -3.26
N PRO A 107 -9.01 -14.87 -2.24
CA PRO A 107 -9.40 -14.64 -0.85
C PRO A 107 -9.68 -13.17 -0.54
N VAL A 108 -8.85 -12.25 -1.04
CA VAL A 108 -9.01 -10.80 -0.86
C VAL A 108 -10.26 -10.28 -1.56
N PHE A 109 -10.44 -10.61 -2.84
CA PHE A 109 -11.62 -10.22 -3.61
C PHE A 109 -12.92 -10.76 -3.00
N ARG A 110 -12.91 -11.99 -2.51
CA ARG A 110 -14.06 -12.62 -1.84
C ARG A 110 -14.40 -11.95 -0.53
N ALA A 111 -13.39 -11.64 0.30
CA ALA A 111 -13.59 -10.94 1.56
C ALA A 111 -14.15 -9.52 1.35
N GLY A 112 -13.77 -8.88 0.24
CA GLY A 112 -14.25 -7.55 -0.17
C GLY A 112 -15.49 -7.56 -1.06
N ARG A 113 -16.16 -8.69 -1.24
CA ARG A 113 -17.33 -8.82 -2.14
C ARG A 113 -18.38 -7.75 -1.87
N GLY A 114 -18.68 -6.95 -2.90
CA GLY A 114 -19.71 -5.92 -2.84
C GLY A 114 -19.28 -4.62 -2.15
N LEU A 115 -18.06 -4.53 -1.66
CA LEU A 115 -17.51 -3.27 -1.18
C LEU A 115 -17.11 -2.37 -2.36
N PRO A 116 -17.22 -1.04 -2.22
CA PRO A 116 -16.58 -0.09 -3.11
C PRO A 116 -15.07 -0.37 -3.21
N VAL A 117 -14.55 -0.41 -4.44
CA VAL A 117 -13.12 -0.62 -4.70
C VAL A 117 -12.56 0.59 -5.42
N PHE A 118 -11.40 1.06 -4.94
CA PHE A 118 -10.65 2.18 -5.50
C PHE A 118 -9.30 1.68 -6.00
N GLY A 119 -8.84 2.26 -7.09
CA GLY A 119 -7.56 1.88 -7.69
C GLY A 119 -6.50 2.96 -7.50
N GLY A 120 -5.33 2.54 -7.00
CA GLY A 120 -4.17 3.40 -6.80
C GLY A 120 -3.06 3.21 -7.85
N ALA A 121 -3.27 2.30 -8.83
CA ALA A 121 -2.23 2.01 -9.82
C ALA A 121 -1.91 3.22 -10.70
N VAL A 122 -0.61 3.44 -10.88
CA VAL A 122 -0.08 4.39 -11.84
C VAL A 122 0.13 3.69 -13.18
N PRO A 123 -0.46 4.16 -14.28
CA PRO A 123 -0.21 3.61 -15.60
C PRO A 123 1.29 3.59 -15.96
N ARG A 124 1.74 2.55 -16.65
CA ARG A 124 3.17 2.38 -17.00
C ARG A 124 3.78 3.60 -17.69
N GLU A 125 3.01 4.25 -18.57
CA GLU A 125 3.48 5.45 -19.25
C GLU A 125 3.68 6.63 -18.28
N ALA A 126 2.78 6.81 -17.31
CA ALA A 126 2.93 7.83 -16.28
C ALA A 126 4.13 7.54 -15.37
N ALA A 127 4.36 6.27 -15.01
CA ALA A 127 5.55 5.87 -14.25
C ALA A 127 6.85 6.16 -15.03
N ARG A 128 6.89 5.85 -16.34
CA ARG A 128 8.02 6.18 -17.22
C ARG A 128 8.23 7.70 -17.36
N ARG A 129 7.16 8.46 -17.39
CA ARG A 129 7.26 9.92 -17.36
C ARG A 129 7.88 10.40 -16.04
N ALA A 130 7.46 9.84 -14.91
CA ALA A 130 8.02 10.21 -13.61
C ALA A 130 9.53 9.93 -13.52
N VAL A 131 10.00 8.84 -14.15
CA VAL A 131 11.46 8.56 -14.25
C VAL A 131 12.19 9.68 -14.98
N ARG A 132 11.61 10.29 -16.01
CA ARG A 132 12.26 11.33 -16.84
C ARG A 132 12.02 12.75 -16.36
N GLU A 133 10.82 13.02 -15.85
CA GLU A 133 10.30 14.37 -15.61
C GLU A 133 10.13 14.68 -14.10
N GLY A 134 10.26 13.63 -13.23
CA GLY A 134 9.99 13.71 -11.81
C GLY A 134 8.52 13.44 -11.46
N ALA A 135 8.29 13.05 -10.21
CA ALA A 135 6.96 12.70 -9.70
C ALA A 135 5.99 13.89 -9.71
N ALA A 136 6.47 15.07 -9.33
CA ALA A 136 5.66 16.30 -9.25
C ALA A 136 5.08 16.69 -10.62
N ALA A 137 5.90 16.62 -11.66
CA ALA A 137 5.46 16.97 -13.02
C ALA A 137 4.34 16.05 -13.54
N VAL A 138 4.32 14.79 -13.08
CA VAL A 138 3.32 13.80 -13.50
C VAL A 138 2.05 13.89 -12.66
N LEU A 139 2.17 14.11 -11.33
CA LEU A 139 1.00 14.23 -10.45
C LEU A 139 0.27 15.58 -10.63
N GLY A 140 0.97 16.61 -11.09
CA GLY A 140 0.41 17.93 -11.34
C GLY A 140 0.05 18.71 -10.07
N ASP A 141 -1.05 19.43 -10.09
CA ASP A 141 -1.46 20.36 -9.03
C ASP A 141 -1.54 19.76 -7.63
N SER A 142 -1.70 18.44 -7.52
CA SER A 142 -1.73 17.74 -6.23
C SER A 142 -0.33 17.42 -5.67
N ALA A 143 0.75 17.72 -6.39
CA ALA A 143 2.10 17.30 -6.01
C ALA A 143 2.54 17.86 -4.65
N ALA A 144 2.27 19.14 -4.41
CA ALA A 144 2.61 19.80 -3.14
C ALA A 144 1.88 19.20 -1.94
N LEU A 145 0.65 18.70 -2.11
CA LEU A 145 -0.13 18.05 -1.04
C LEU A 145 0.62 16.83 -0.47
N PHE A 146 1.36 16.12 -1.33
CA PHE A 146 2.13 14.93 -0.97
C PHE A 146 3.64 15.21 -0.80
N GLY A 147 4.07 16.47 -0.89
CA GLY A 147 5.47 16.87 -0.81
C GLY A 147 6.34 16.35 -1.96
N LEU A 148 5.76 16.15 -3.15
CA LEU A 148 6.51 15.65 -4.31
C LEU A 148 7.34 16.74 -5.00
N ASP A 149 7.02 17.99 -4.78
CA ASP A 149 7.78 19.18 -5.22
C ASP A 149 8.99 19.47 -4.33
N GLU A 150 9.07 18.85 -3.15
CA GLU A 150 10.21 18.94 -2.25
C GLU A 150 11.26 17.86 -2.59
N PRO A 151 12.55 18.23 -2.75
CA PRO A 151 13.59 17.24 -2.90
C PRO A 151 13.75 16.43 -1.60
N LEU A 152 14.14 15.17 -1.73
CA LEU A 152 14.56 14.38 -0.58
C LEU A 152 15.90 14.91 -0.03
N ALA A 153 16.16 14.71 1.26
CA ALA A 153 17.49 14.89 1.81
C ALA A 153 18.49 13.99 1.07
N ALA A 154 19.71 14.43 0.90
CA ALA A 154 20.70 13.73 0.06
C ALA A 154 20.96 12.29 0.54
N GLU A 155 21.00 12.07 1.86
CA GLU A 155 21.17 10.74 2.45
C GLU A 155 19.99 9.83 2.18
N GLU A 156 18.77 10.34 2.31
CA GLU A 156 17.54 9.59 2.01
C GLU A 156 17.42 9.26 0.52
N GLN A 157 17.79 10.20 -0.36
CA GLN A 157 17.83 9.96 -1.79
C GLN A 157 18.79 8.82 -2.13
N ALA A 158 20.03 8.88 -1.60
CA ALA A 158 21.04 7.86 -1.85
C ALA A 158 20.63 6.48 -1.31
N LEU A 159 20.01 6.44 -0.12
CA LEU A 159 19.48 5.20 0.45
C LEU A 159 18.42 4.57 -0.47
N ARG A 160 17.45 5.36 -0.93
CA ARG A 160 16.39 4.87 -1.83
C ARG A 160 16.93 4.44 -3.19
N GLU A 161 17.94 5.12 -3.71
CA GLU A 161 18.61 4.72 -4.95
C GLU A 161 19.33 3.38 -4.79
N ALA A 162 20.04 3.15 -3.68
CA ALA A 162 20.66 1.87 -3.39
C ALA A 162 19.64 0.73 -3.31
N GLU A 163 18.50 0.95 -2.66
CA GLU A 163 17.41 -0.03 -2.62
C GLU A 163 16.81 -0.29 -4.01
N GLN A 164 16.67 0.73 -4.86
CA GLN A 164 16.24 0.53 -6.24
C GLN A 164 17.26 -0.29 -7.04
N ALA A 165 18.55 -0.04 -6.85
CA ALA A 165 19.61 -0.84 -7.49
C ALA A 165 19.53 -2.30 -7.06
N GLU A 166 19.41 -2.58 -5.77
CA GLU A 166 19.29 -3.92 -5.20
C GLU A 166 18.03 -4.63 -5.70
N ALA A 167 16.86 -4.00 -5.63
CA ALA A 167 15.59 -4.55 -6.09
C ALA A 167 15.59 -4.90 -7.60
N HIS A 168 16.49 -4.31 -8.38
CA HIS A 168 16.68 -4.58 -9.78
C HIS A 168 18.00 -5.32 -10.06
N CYS A 169 18.55 -6.02 -9.04
CA CYS A 169 19.74 -6.88 -9.17
C CYS A 169 20.99 -6.13 -9.64
N ASN A 170 21.11 -4.85 -9.32
CA ASN A 170 22.16 -3.93 -9.76
C ASN A 170 22.32 -3.89 -11.30
N ALA A 171 21.23 -4.17 -12.03
CA ALA A 171 21.22 -4.21 -13.50
C ALA A 171 20.77 -2.90 -14.15
N LEU A 172 20.28 -1.93 -13.34
CA LEU A 172 19.90 -0.62 -13.83
C LEU A 172 21.14 0.29 -13.95
N PRO A 173 21.20 1.12 -15.02
CA PRO A 173 22.14 2.25 -15.07
C PRO A 173 21.95 3.19 -13.88
N GLU A 174 23.07 3.66 -13.30
CA GLU A 174 23.04 4.54 -12.12
C GLU A 174 22.26 5.84 -12.35
N ASP A 175 22.33 6.39 -13.57
CA ASP A 175 21.62 7.61 -13.96
C ASP A 175 20.09 7.46 -14.00
N LEU A 176 19.56 6.24 -14.00
CA LEU A 176 18.12 5.98 -13.89
C LEU A 176 17.62 5.89 -12.44
N LEU A 177 18.49 5.62 -11.47
CA LEU A 177 18.08 5.39 -10.09
C LEU A 177 17.30 6.55 -9.45
N PRO A 178 17.70 7.82 -9.62
CA PRO A 178 16.90 8.95 -9.12
C PRO A 178 15.49 8.98 -9.68
N GLY A 179 15.35 8.66 -10.98
CA GLY A 179 14.05 8.57 -11.64
C GLY A 179 13.20 7.40 -11.13
N MET A 180 13.82 6.27 -10.80
CA MET A 180 13.10 5.13 -10.18
C MET A 180 12.55 5.52 -8.80
N VAL A 181 13.31 6.26 -7.99
CA VAL A 181 12.84 6.82 -6.73
C VAL A 181 11.65 7.76 -6.96
N ALA A 182 11.73 8.63 -7.97
CA ALA A 182 10.62 9.51 -8.33
C ALA A 182 9.36 8.73 -8.74
N ALA A 183 9.51 7.63 -9.49
CA ALA A 183 8.38 6.78 -9.86
C ALA A 183 7.75 6.08 -8.63
N GLN A 184 8.53 5.67 -7.63
CA GLN A 184 8.00 5.12 -6.39
C GLN A 184 7.22 6.18 -5.59
N ARG A 185 7.78 7.38 -5.44
CA ARG A 185 7.08 8.51 -4.78
C ARG A 185 5.76 8.84 -5.47
N LEU A 186 5.71 8.77 -6.81
CA LEU A 186 4.47 8.96 -7.56
C LEU A 186 3.44 7.88 -7.24
N ARG A 187 3.86 6.60 -7.12
CA ARG A 187 2.96 5.50 -6.77
C ARG A 187 2.41 5.65 -5.34
N ASP A 188 3.25 6.01 -4.38
CA ASP A 188 2.83 6.27 -3.00
C ASP A 188 1.77 7.37 -2.94
N ALA A 189 2.00 8.48 -3.66
CA ALA A 189 1.05 9.60 -3.71
C ALA A 189 -0.26 9.23 -4.43
N ALA A 190 -0.20 8.42 -5.50
CA ALA A 190 -1.39 7.95 -6.20
C ALA A 190 -2.25 7.03 -5.33
N LEU A 191 -1.61 6.12 -4.57
CA LEU A 191 -2.28 5.28 -3.58
C LEU A 191 -2.90 6.11 -2.46
N ALA A 192 -2.16 7.05 -1.88
CA ALA A 192 -2.67 7.94 -0.84
C ALA A 192 -3.87 8.77 -1.34
N ARG A 193 -3.82 9.26 -2.59
CA ARG A 193 -4.94 9.95 -3.22
C ARG A 193 -6.16 9.05 -3.37
N ALA A 194 -5.99 7.77 -3.73
CA ALA A 194 -7.08 6.80 -3.80
C ALA A 194 -7.69 6.53 -2.42
N VAL A 195 -6.87 6.47 -1.37
CA VAL A 195 -7.33 6.35 0.03
C VAL A 195 -8.16 7.56 0.44
N ILE A 196 -7.69 8.77 0.18
CA ILE A 196 -8.43 10.01 0.49
C ILE A 196 -9.78 10.04 -0.25
N ALA A 197 -9.80 9.62 -1.52
CA ALA A 197 -11.06 9.51 -2.28
C ALA A 197 -12.00 8.47 -1.66
N ALA A 198 -11.50 7.29 -1.27
CA ALA A 198 -12.29 6.26 -0.62
C ALA A 198 -12.84 6.73 0.74
N MET A 199 -12.04 7.41 1.56
CA MET A 199 -12.47 8.01 2.82
C MET A 199 -13.55 9.06 2.61
N THR A 200 -13.37 9.95 1.63
CA THR A 200 -14.33 11.01 1.31
C THR A 200 -15.68 10.44 0.86
N GLU A 201 -15.66 9.37 0.05
CA GLU A 201 -16.89 8.78 -0.50
C GLU A 201 -17.63 7.90 0.51
N THR A 202 -16.88 7.16 1.37
CA THR A 202 -17.49 6.11 2.21
C THR A 202 -17.47 6.41 3.71
N GLY A 203 -16.66 7.35 4.15
CA GLY A 203 -16.43 7.66 5.56
C GLY A 203 -15.58 6.64 6.32
N GLY A 204 -15.01 5.64 5.63
CA GLY A 204 -14.15 4.62 6.22
C GLY A 204 -14.81 3.67 7.23
N PRO A 205 -14.06 2.73 7.84
CA PRO A 205 -12.63 2.51 7.61
C PRO A 205 -12.31 1.97 6.21
N VAL A 206 -11.06 2.18 5.76
CA VAL A 206 -10.54 1.72 4.46
C VAL A 206 -9.41 0.74 4.68
N VAL A 207 -9.39 -0.37 3.92
CA VAL A 207 -8.26 -1.30 3.87
C VAL A 207 -7.52 -1.13 2.54
N VAL A 208 -6.20 -1.00 2.61
CA VAL A 208 -5.31 -0.87 1.45
C VAL A 208 -4.53 -2.16 1.25
N ILE A 209 -4.56 -2.70 0.04
CA ILE A 209 -3.86 -3.90 -0.40
C ILE A 209 -2.69 -3.45 -1.28
N THR A 210 -1.47 -3.67 -0.81
CA THR A 210 -0.27 -3.12 -1.47
C THR A 210 0.98 -3.90 -1.12
N GLY A 211 2.02 -3.78 -1.93
CA GLY A 211 3.34 -4.32 -1.58
C GLY A 211 3.92 -3.66 -0.33
N ASN A 212 4.76 -4.42 0.40
CA ASN A 212 5.41 -3.94 1.63
C ASN A 212 6.13 -2.61 1.46
N GLY A 213 6.72 -2.34 0.28
CA GLY A 213 7.42 -1.08 0.01
C GLY A 213 6.52 0.14 0.18
N HIS A 214 5.25 0.04 -0.24
CA HIS A 214 4.26 1.11 -0.12
C HIS A 214 3.60 1.18 1.26
N ALA A 215 3.64 0.10 2.04
CA ALA A 215 3.10 0.05 3.40
C ALA A 215 4.06 0.66 4.45
N ARG A 216 5.31 0.95 4.12
CA ARG A 216 6.31 1.52 5.05
C ARG A 216 5.90 2.88 5.60
N ARG A 217 6.07 3.07 6.92
CA ARG A 217 5.76 4.33 7.62
C ARG A 217 6.73 5.46 7.28
N ASP A 218 7.99 5.11 7.05
CA ASP A 218 9.08 6.05 6.85
C ASP A 218 9.07 6.72 5.47
N ARG A 219 8.42 6.09 4.46
CA ARG A 219 8.46 6.60 3.09
C ARG A 219 7.27 6.24 2.20
N GLY A 220 6.42 5.31 2.58
CA GLY A 220 5.29 4.81 1.79
C GLY A 220 4.02 5.65 1.90
N VAL A 221 2.89 5.00 1.65
CA VAL A 221 1.55 5.61 1.73
C VAL A 221 1.27 6.26 3.09
N PRO A 222 1.69 5.66 4.25
CA PRO A 222 1.49 6.30 5.54
C PRO A 222 2.11 7.71 5.62
N LEU A 223 3.32 7.91 5.09
CA LEU A 223 3.98 9.23 5.07
C LEU A 223 3.21 10.22 4.18
N MET A 224 2.69 9.76 3.03
CA MET A 224 1.89 10.58 2.13
C MET A 224 0.58 11.01 2.79
N LEU A 225 -0.10 10.10 3.50
CA LEU A 225 -1.33 10.39 4.26
C LEU A 225 -1.07 11.33 5.43
N ALA A 226 0.02 11.16 6.16
CA ALA A 226 0.38 12.06 7.26
C ALA A 226 0.57 13.52 6.81
N ARG A 227 0.96 13.74 5.53
CA ARG A 227 1.05 15.08 4.94
C ARG A 227 -0.29 15.59 4.43
N ALA A 228 -1.00 14.75 3.68
CA ALA A 228 -2.19 15.17 2.92
C ALA A 228 -3.50 15.11 3.71
N ALA A 229 -3.58 14.28 4.74
CA ALA A 229 -4.77 14.05 5.58
C ALA A 229 -4.33 13.68 7.01
N PRO A 230 -3.68 14.60 7.73
CA PRO A 230 -3.10 14.34 9.05
C PRO A 230 -4.12 14.00 10.13
N GLU A 231 -5.40 14.22 9.87
CA GLU A 231 -6.51 13.84 10.76
C GLU A 231 -6.81 12.34 10.74
N LEU A 232 -6.37 11.60 9.70
CA LEU A 232 -6.63 10.18 9.59
C LEU A 232 -5.68 9.36 10.47
N THR A 233 -6.26 8.44 11.22
CA THR A 233 -5.49 7.43 11.93
C THR A 233 -5.12 6.31 10.95
N VAL A 234 -3.81 6.06 10.80
CA VAL A 234 -3.27 5.06 9.87
C VAL A 234 -2.57 3.95 10.64
N LEU A 235 -2.90 2.70 10.33
CA LEU A 235 -2.23 1.51 10.83
C LEU A 235 -1.55 0.79 9.66
N SER A 236 -0.24 0.64 9.73
CA SER A 236 0.57 -0.05 8.73
C SER A 236 0.96 -1.44 9.22
N ILE A 237 0.75 -2.45 8.37
CA ILE A 237 1.07 -3.85 8.65
C ILE A 237 2.00 -4.39 7.56
N GLY A 238 3.21 -4.82 7.95
CA GLY A 238 4.16 -5.51 7.06
C GLY A 238 4.04 -7.03 7.16
N GLN A 239 4.21 -7.73 6.05
CA GLN A 239 4.28 -9.19 6.00
C GLN A 239 5.63 -9.62 5.43
N LEU A 240 6.51 -10.15 6.26
CA LEU A 240 7.88 -10.50 5.94
C LEU A 240 8.02 -12.00 5.69
N GLU A 241 8.90 -12.40 4.80
CA GLU A 241 9.22 -13.82 4.54
C GLU A 241 10.46 -14.32 5.31
N ALA A 242 11.11 -13.42 6.05
CA ALA A 242 12.20 -13.73 6.96
C ALA A 242 12.13 -12.82 8.20
N PRO A 243 12.62 -13.27 9.34
CA PRO A 243 12.78 -12.40 10.50
C PRO A 243 13.68 -11.20 10.14
N PRO A 244 13.43 -10.02 10.73
CA PRO A 244 14.38 -8.91 10.64
C PRO A 244 15.73 -9.29 11.25
N GLU A 245 16.78 -8.59 10.87
CA GLU A 245 18.09 -8.77 11.50
C GLU A 245 18.03 -8.39 12.98
N GLU A 246 18.96 -8.94 13.78
CA GLU A 246 19.00 -8.67 15.22
C GLU A 246 19.20 -7.18 15.49
N GLY A 247 18.27 -6.58 16.22
CA GLY A 247 18.25 -5.15 16.52
C GLY A 247 17.59 -4.27 15.47
N GLU A 248 17.13 -4.83 14.35
CA GLU A 248 16.36 -4.12 13.34
C GLU A 248 14.86 -4.10 13.70
N THR A 249 14.25 -2.93 13.58
CA THR A 249 12.80 -2.76 13.70
C THR A 249 12.23 -2.45 12.32
N PRO A 250 11.39 -3.34 11.75
CA PRO A 250 10.76 -3.09 10.47
C PRO A 250 9.92 -1.80 10.49
N PRO A 251 9.89 -1.04 9.40
CA PRO A 251 9.26 0.28 9.35
C PRO A 251 7.72 0.22 9.20
N PHE A 252 7.08 -0.57 10.04
CA PHE A 252 5.62 -0.75 10.12
C PHE A 252 5.16 -0.53 11.56
N ASP A 253 3.87 -0.31 11.77
CA ASP A 253 3.31 -0.31 13.13
C ASP A 253 3.25 -1.74 13.67
N LEU A 254 2.82 -2.65 12.82
CA LEU A 254 2.75 -4.07 13.12
C LEU A 254 3.43 -4.85 11.99
N TRP A 255 4.08 -5.97 12.32
CA TRP A 255 4.57 -6.88 11.29
C TRP A 255 4.43 -8.34 11.73
N LEU A 256 4.36 -9.24 10.76
CA LEU A 256 4.41 -10.66 11.01
C LEU A 256 5.37 -11.33 10.02
N VAL A 257 5.93 -12.46 10.46
CA VAL A 257 6.78 -13.31 9.63
C VAL A 257 5.95 -14.49 9.15
N THR A 258 5.96 -14.72 7.86
CA THR A 258 5.25 -15.81 7.18
C THR A 258 6.25 -16.74 6.50
N PRO A 259 5.85 -17.98 6.19
CA PRO A 259 6.68 -18.83 5.35
C PRO A 259 7.00 -18.16 4.00
N PRO A 260 8.25 -18.24 3.52
CA PRO A 260 8.60 -17.73 2.20
C PRO A 260 7.89 -18.55 1.11
N HIS A 261 7.45 -17.86 0.06
CA HIS A 261 6.90 -18.53 -1.12
C HIS A 261 8.04 -18.96 -2.05
N PRO A 262 8.10 -20.24 -2.47
CA PRO A 262 9.10 -20.70 -3.42
C PRO A 262 8.97 -19.97 -4.76
N ARG A 263 10.02 -19.30 -5.19
CA ARG A 263 10.11 -18.60 -6.48
C ARG A 263 11.51 -18.76 -7.09
N PRO A 264 11.64 -18.71 -8.43
CA PRO A 264 12.95 -18.56 -9.05
C PRO A 264 13.64 -17.28 -8.57
N ASP A 265 14.98 -17.30 -8.49
CA ASP A 265 15.74 -16.08 -8.21
C ASP A 265 15.50 -15.06 -9.36
N PRO A 266 14.86 -13.91 -9.09
CA PRO A 266 14.58 -12.92 -10.12
C PRO A 266 15.86 -12.37 -10.77
N CYS A 267 16.95 -12.37 -10.02
CA CYS A 267 18.25 -11.93 -10.54
C CYS A 267 18.88 -12.92 -11.51
N GLU A 268 18.66 -14.23 -11.33
CA GLU A 268 19.09 -15.22 -12.34
C GLU A 268 18.32 -15.07 -13.65
N GLU A 269 17.02 -14.82 -13.57
CA GLU A 269 16.19 -14.63 -14.76
C GLU A 269 16.60 -13.37 -15.53
N LEU A 270 16.88 -12.29 -14.81
CA LEU A 270 17.35 -11.04 -15.43
C LEU A 270 18.72 -11.23 -16.13
N ARG A 271 19.66 -11.91 -15.47
CA ARG A 271 20.99 -12.22 -16.06
C ARG A 271 20.91 -13.09 -17.33
N ARG A 272 19.89 -13.95 -17.42
CA ARG A 272 19.69 -14.78 -18.63
C ARG A 272 19.14 -14.01 -19.83
N ARG A 273 18.55 -12.82 -19.59
CA ARG A 273 17.96 -11.98 -20.64
C ARG A 273 18.92 -10.91 -21.17
N GLN A 274 20.06 -10.72 -20.53
CA GLN A 274 21.16 -9.85 -20.97
C GLN A 274 22.16 -10.62 -21.85
#